data_5ef84881c0a97e2ea8864d048abbab08
#
_entry.id   5ef84881c0a97e2ea8864d048abbab08
#
_cell.length_a   1.000
_cell.length_b   1.000
_cell.length_c   1.000
_cell.angle_alpha   90.00
_cell.angle_beta   90.00
_cell.angle_gamma   90.00
#
_symmetry.space_group_name_H-M   'P 1'
#
loop_
_entity.id
_entity.type
_entity.pdbx_description
1 polymer ?
#
loop_
_entity_poly.entity_id
_entity_poly.type
_entity_poly.pdbx_seq_one_letter_code
_entity_poly.pdbx_strand_id
1 'polypeptide(L)'
;MGFMDKLKETAGKAAEKAGAMKDSAMDTYGKMKEANDQKKAEKQAYTAAMEQEVKEYSEKLIESITAAYADGGAKFWGEGDRAAIDKFTKDYYEMLVLPGSRPNISCLTMSPYIDEKAMKKFADKGGIDLQGAVPHIFVKDGNDAGIVITEDFIAFKFRYEKDSSFWVKGKIPTASINTFVMEINDSAANVMINGVKLTTISMKGSYRQDFMSLNYYFECLGKQDFTIDRQEVNDQIRAKIGDKIYAQVKKYFIDDDEQLLFYAGGVDSLTAVDYVACTDNQLIFVNREMLGATANVKQFYFEDVTSMSTIQNSTSSDFLTAVIDTALTAAFKLCDLEVSVAGSKEIINTLYLAEATRIIAIYHEMRKNAKKAAAQPIQVQAAPAQPDALEQLQKLAQLKDAGIISEEEFAAKKADLLSKI
;
A
#
# COMPACT_ATOMS: atom_id res chain seq x y z
N MET A 1 89.63 -40.67 -3.16
CA MET A 1 88.48 -39.87 -2.74
C MET A 1 87.42 -40.75 -2.11
N GLY A 2 87.29 -40.62 -0.81
CA GLY A 2 86.46 -41.53 -0.04
C GLY A 2 84.99 -41.24 -0.16
N PHE A 3 84.12 -42.21 0.09
CA PHE A 3 82.65 -42.12 0.09
C PHE A 3 82.15 -40.95 0.96
N MET A 4 82.84 -40.60 2.02
CA MET A 4 82.49 -39.43 2.87
C MET A 4 82.71 -38.08 2.21
N ASP A 5 83.67 -37.96 1.27
CA ASP A 5 83.88 -36.69 0.53
C ASP A 5 82.83 -36.45 -0.50
N LYS A 6 82.33 -37.50 -1.15
CA LYS A 6 81.12 -37.39 -2.08
C LYS A 6 79.86 -37.06 -1.35
N LEU A 7 79.69 -37.59 -0.12
CA LEU A 7 78.50 -37.24 0.70
C LEU A 7 78.54 -35.79 1.15
N LYS A 8 79.71 -35.27 1.56
CA LYS A 8 79.84 -33.83 1.92
C LYS A 8 79.63 -32.91 0.72
N GLU A 9 80.12 -33.27 -0.47
CA GLU A 9 79.92 -32.49 -1.67
C GLU A 9 78.39 -32.46 -2.12
N THR A 10 77.74 -33.65 -2.01
CA THR A 10 76.32 -33.76 -2.31
C THR A 10 75.44 -33.00 -1.31
N ALA A 11 75.78 -33.04 -0.02
CA ALA A 11 75.10 -32.28 1.03
C ALA A 11 75.34 -30.77 0.86
N GLY A 12 76.55 -30.33 0.46
CA GLY A 12 76.79 -28.91 0.14
C GLY A 12 75.99 -28.40 -1.03
N LYS A 13 75.91 -29.14 -2.15
CA LYS A 13 75.10 -28.79 -3.31
C LYS A 13 73.58 -28.79 -3.01
N ALA A 14 73.10 -29.68 -2.15
CA ALA A 14 71.73 -29.71 -1.69
C ALA A 14 71.39 -28.50 -0.81
N ALA A 15 72.30 -28.09 0.08
CA ALA A 15 72.17 -26.92 0.95
C ALA A 15 72.14 -25.60 0.11
N GLU A 16 73.04 -25.50 -0.90
CA GLU A 16 73.12 -24.38 -1.78
C GLU A 16 71.84 -24.25 -2.66
N LYS A 17 71.31 -25.39 -3.15
CA LYS A 17 70.10 -25.46 -3.91
C LYS A 17 68.88 -25.13 -3.04
N ALA A 18 68.83 -25.55 -1.79
CA ALA A 18 67.81 -25.21 -0.82
C ALA A 18 67.84 -23.71 -0.45
N GLY A 19 69.04 -23.11 -0.32
CA GLY A 19 69.22 -21.67 -0.13
C GLY A 19 68.67 -20.84 -1.31
N ALA A 20 69.10 -21.22 -2.53
CA ALA A 20 68.62 -20.54 -3.73
C ALA A 20 67.09 -20.67 -3.94
N MET A 21 66.48 -21.82 -3.61
CA MET A 21 65.03 -21.97 -3.61
C MET A 21 64.35 -21.10 -2.56
N LYS A 22 64.94 -20.97 -1.37
CA LYS A 22 64.40 -20.12 -0.29
C LYS A 22 64.47 -18.63 -0.69
N ASP A 23 65.55 -18.18 -1.27
CA ASP A 23 65.73 -16.79 -1.73
C ASP A 23 64.81 -16.46 -2.88
N SER A 24 64.61 -17.36 -3.85
CA SER A 24 63.62 -17.24 -4.94
C SER A 24 62.20 -17.21 -4.42
N ALA A 25 61.84 -18.00 -3.41
CA ALA A 25 60.55 -18.00 -2.77
C ALA A 25 60.30 -16.69 -2.00
N MET A 26 61.29 -16.15 -1.32
CA MET A 26 61.22 -14.87 -0.62
C MET A 26 61.07 -13.68 -1.58
N ASP A 27 61.81 -13.68 -2.69
CA ASP A 27 61.69 -12.65 -3.75
C ASP A 27 60.28 -12.70 -4.39
N THR A 28 59.78 -13.91 -4.68
CA THR A 28 58.41 -14.11 -5.20
C THR A 28 57.34 -13.61 -4.21
N TYR A 29 57.49 -13.91 -2.94
CA TYR A 29 56.60 -13.45 -1.86
C TYR A 29 56.66 -11.93 -1.71
N GLY A 30 57.86 -11.32 -1.79
CA GLY A 30 58.03 -9.87 -1.78
C GLY A 30 57.28 -9.19 -2.92
N LYS A 31 57.44 -9.66 -4.16
CA LYS A 31 56.76 -9.16 -5.34
C LYS A 31 55.23 -9.34 -5.27
N MET A 32 54.76 -10.48 -4.75
CA MET A 32 53.33 -10.69 -4.51
C MET A 32 52.76 -9.75 -3.46
N LYS A 33 53.49 -9.47 -2.39
CA LYS A 33 53.10 -8.54 -1.33
C LYS A 33 53.04 -7.12 -1.88
N GLU A 34 54.06 -6.65 -2.60
CA GLU A 34 54.07 -5.33 -3.24
C GLU A 34 52.92 -5.15 -4.23
N ALA A 35 52.64 -6.14 -5.09
CA ALA A 35 51.53 -6.12 -6.03
C ALA A 35 50.16 -6.08 -5.30
N ASN A 36 50.05 -6.76 -4.16
CA ASN A 36 48.83 -6.74 -3.36
C ASN A 36 48.64 -5.40 -2.64
N ASP A 37 49.73 -4.82 -2.11
CA ASP A 37 49.69 -3.49 -1.47
C ASP A 37 49.35 -2.38 -2.50
N GLN A 38 49.92 -2.48 -3.72
CA GLN A 38 49.57 -1.56 -4.82
C GLN A 38 48.10 -1.67 -5.21
N LYS A 39 47.57 -2.89 -5.40
CA LYS A 39 46.12 -3.10 -5.68
C LYS A 39 45.24 -2.53 -4.58
N LYS A 40 45.66 -2.68 -3.31
CA LYS A 40 44.92 -2.12 -2.17
C LYS A 40 44.92 -0.58 -2.19
N ALA A 41 46.07 0.03 -2.49
CA ALA A 41 46.19 1.47 -2.61
C ALA A 41 45.35 2.02 -3.78
N GLU A 42 45.37 1.38 -4.94
CA GLU A 42 44.57 1.73 -6.12
C GLU A 42 43.05 1.63 -5.80
N LYS A 43 42.64 0.55 -5.11
CA LYS A 43 41.24 0.38 -4.67
C LYS A 43 40.83 1.44 -3.67
N GLN A 44 41.68 1.83 -2.75
CA GLN A 44 41.42 2.89 -1.78
C GLN A 44 41.29 4.24 -2.46
N ALA A 45 42.18 4.56 -3.41
CA ALA A 45 42.13 5.78 -4.19
C ALA A 45 40.83 5.87 -5.04
N TYR A 46 40.47 4.77 -5.72
CA TYR A 46 39.21 4.68 -6.47
C TYR A 46 38.02 4.90 -5.54
N THR A 47 37.97 4.22 -4.39
CA THR A 47 36.86 4.37 -3.42
C THR A 47 36.74 5.82 -2.95
N ALA A 48 37.82 6.47 -2.57
CA ALA A 48 37.82 7.87 -2.14
C ALA A 48 37.36 8.84 -3.25
N ALA A 49 37.81 8.63 -4.47
CA ALA A 49 37.39 9.44 -5.63
C ALA A 49 35.88 9.28 -5.91
N MET A 50 35.38 8.04 -5.86
CA MET A 50 33.97 7.75 -6.06
C MET A 50 33.08 8.31 -4.95
N GLU A 51 33.53 8.21 -3.69
CA GLU A 51 32.80 8.81 -2.56
C GLU A 51 32.66 10.33 -2.72
N GLN A 52 33.71 11.00 -3.18
CA GLN A 52 33.69 12.43 -3.43
C GLN A 52 32.75 12.76 -4.61
N GLU A 53 32.83 12.02 -5.73
CA GLU A 53 31.98 12.20 -6.90
C GLU A 53 30.50 12.04 -6.56
N VAL A 54 30.17 11.00 -5.81
CA VAL A 54 28.77 10.71 -5.40
C VAL A 54 28.25 11.76 -4.42
N LYS A 55 29.12 12.27 -3.53
CA LYS A 55 28.75 13.37 -2.63
C LYS A 55 28.43 14.64 -3.42
N GLU A 56 29.29 15.05 -4.34
CA GLU A 56 29.07 16.21 -5.20
C GLU A 56 27.82 16.05 -6.07
N TYR A 57 27.59 14.85 -6.61
CA TYR A 57 26.37 14.55 -7.35
C TYR A 57 25.12 14.71 -6.49
N SER A 58 25.13 14.19 -5.26
CA SER A 58 24.01 14.30 -4.30
C SER A 58 23.73 15.76 -3.93
N GLU A 59 24.76 16.54 -3.66
CA GLU A 59 24.66 17.96 -3.34
C GLU A 59 24.07 18.77 -4.51
N LYS A 60 24.58 18.57 -5.72
CA LYS A 60 24.06 19.23 -6.95
C LYS A 60 22.61 18.84 -7.24
N LEU A 61 22.24 17.58 -6.99
CA LEU A 61 20.87 17.12 -7.18
C LEU A 61 19.91 17.83 -6.21
N ILE A 62 20.28 17.91 -4.93
CA ILE A 62 19.49 18.63 -3.91
C ILE A 62 19.38 20.11 -4.25
N GLU A 63 20.51 20.73 -4.63
CA GLU A 63 20.56 22.13 -5.06
C GLU A 63 19.64 22.41 -6.27
N SER A 64 19.68 21.53 -7.29
CA SER A 64 18.83 21.65 -8.45
C SER A 64 17.34 21.56 -8.12
N ILE A 65 16.97 20.63 -7.23
CA ILE A 65 15.58 20.45 -6.78
C ILE A 65 15.11 21.66 -5.96
N THR A 66 15.96 22.16 -5.06
CA THR A 66 15.61 23.32 -4.22
C THR A 66 15.57 24.61 -5.00
N ALA A 67 16.47 24.78 -5.98
CA ALA A 67 16.48 25.95 -6.87
C ALA A 67 15.26 25.97 -7.84
N ALA A 68 14.69 24.82 -8.14
CA ALA A 68 13.47 24.70 -8.95
C ALA A 68 12.18 24.99 -8.16
N TYR A 69 12.28 25.24 -6.85
CA TYR A 69 11.13 25.65 -6.03
C TYR A 69 10.61 27.01 -6.51
N ALA A 70 9.30 27.07 -6.83
CA ALA A 70 8.63 28.31 -7.21
C ALA A 70 8.02 28.96 -5.96
N ASP A 71 8.54 30.15 -5.59
CA ASP A 71 7.97 30.93 -4.48
C ASP A 71 6.50 31.30 -4.78
N GLY A 72 5.62 31.06 -3.81
CA GLY A 72 4.17 31.26 -3.96
C GLY A 72 3.41 30.14 -4.66
N GLY A 73 4.08 29.03 -5.04
CA GLY A 73 3.41 27.81 -5.50
C GLY A 73 2.67 27.07 -4.37
N ALA A 74 1.79 26.12 -4.75
CA ALA A 74 1.14 25.26 -3.78
C ALA A 74 2.20 24.48 -3.00
N LYS A 75 2.10 24.48 -1.67
CA LYS A 75 3.02 23.72 -0.82
C LYS A 75 2.75 22.23 -0.98
N PHE A 76 3.81 21.46 -1.13
CA PHE A 76 3.76 20.01 -1.30
C PHE A 76 2.92 19.31 -0.21
N TRP A 77 3.09 19.70 1.06
CA TRP A 77 2.38 19.11 2.19
C TRP A 77 1.09 19.86 2.54
N GLY A 78 0.79 20.97 1.87
CA GLY A 78 -0.33 21.85 2.18
C GLY A 78 -0.15 22.65 3.47
N GLU A 79 -1.07 23.60 3.70
CA GLU A 79 -1.17 24.39 4.95
C GLU A 79 -2.29 23.87 5.87
N GLY A 80 -2.74 22.63 5.64
CA GLY A 80 -3.87 22.03 6.31
C GLY A 80 -3.62 21.70 7.79
N ASP A 81 -4.72 21.47 8.50
CA ASP A 81 -4.69 20.91 9.84
C ASP A 81 -3.92 19.59 9.84
N ARG A 82 -2.85 19.51 10.62
CA ARG A 82 -2.00 18.32 10.73
C ARG A 82 -2.79 17.07 11.09
N ALA A 83 -3.70 17.18 12.05
CA ALA A 83 -4.54 16.06 12.47
C ALA A 83 -5.46 15.56 11.33
N ALA A 84 -5.92 16.48 10.48
CA ALA A 84 -6.72 16.13 9.30
C ALA A 84 -5.86 15.40 8.25
N ILE A 85 -4.61 15.85 8.02
CA ILE A 85 -3.67 15.19 7.10
C ILE A 85 -3.29 13.79 7.61
N ASP A 86 -2.98 13.63 8.90
CA ASP A 86 -2.63 12.34 9.48
C ASP A 86 -3.81 11.37 9.39
N LYS A 87 -5.02 11.85 9.68
CA LYS A 87 -6.24 11.06 9.52
C LYS A 87 -6.46 10.67 8.06
N PHE A 88 -6.35 11.62 7.14
CA PHE A 88 -6.49 11.37 5.69
C PHE A 88 -5.43 10.37 5.20
N THR A 89 -4.17 10.51 5.61
CA THR A 89 -3.09 9.59 5.25
C THR A 89 -3.42 8.16 5.66
N LYS A 90 -3.91 7.97 6.88
CA LYS A 90 -4.34 6.66 7.37
C LYS A 90 -5.54 6.13 6.59
N ASP A 91 -6.60 6.92 6.46
CA ASP A 91 -7.83 6.53 5.75
C ASP A 91 -7.53 6.22 4.29
N TYR A 92 -6.70 7.03 3.63
CA TYR A 92 -6.26 6.84 2.26
C TYR A 92 -5.53 5.50 2.07
N TYR A 93 -4.58 5.20 2.95
CA TYR A 93 -3.85 3.93 2.89
C TYR A 93 -4.80 2.75 3.07
N GLU A 94 -5.66 2.78 4.08
CA GLU A 94 -6.60 1.71 4.39
C GLU A 94 -7.66 1.50 3.30
N MET A 95 -8.09 2.56 2.64
CA MET A 95 -9.18 2.53 1.66
C MET A 95 -8.71 2.35 0.22
N LEU A 96 -7.58 2.95 -0.16
CA LEU A 96 -7.15 3.01 -1.55
C LEU A 96 -5.83 2.27 -1.83
N VAL A 97 -4.91 2.21 -0.88
CA VAL A 97 -3.59 1.57 -1.11
C VAL A 97 -3.62 0.10 -0.71
N LEU A 98 -4.08 -0.20 0.49
CA LEU A 98 -4.09 -1.54 1.06
C LEU A 98 -4.96 -2.56 0.29
N PRO A 99 -6.20 -2.23 -0.13
CA PRO A 99 -7.06 -3.19 -0.81
C PRO A 99 -6.47 -3.65 -2.15
N GLY A 100 -6.48 -4.97 -2.37
CA GLY A 100 -5.92 -5.59 -3.58
C GLY A 100 -4.38 -5.59 -3.65
N SER A 101 -3.69 -4.98 -2.68
CA SER A 101 -2.24 -4.99 -2.57
C SER A 101 -1.77 -6.19 -1.74
N ARG A 102 -0.58 -6.69 -2.04
CA ARG A 102 0.12 -7.63 -1.17
C ARG A 102 1.25 -6.89 -0.47
N PRO A 103 1.23 -6.74 0.86
CA PRO A 103 2.22 -5.94 1.59
C PRO A 103 3.68 -6.31 1.34
N ASN A 104 3.96 -7.59 1.00
CA ASN A 104 5.31 -8.07 0.67
C ASN A 104 5.79 -7.72 -0.75
N ILE A 105 4.89 -7.33 -1.65
CA ILE A 105 5.20 -6.96 -3.04
C ILE A 105 4.85 -5.49 -3.37
N SER A 106 4.16 -4.80 -2.47
CA SER A 106 3.95 -3.35 -2.55
C SER A 106 5.25 -2.62 -2.21
N CYS A 107 5.52 -1.53 -2.91
CA CYS A 107 6.62 -0.63 -2.56
C CYS A 107 6.19 0.53 -1.67
N LEU A 108 4.90 0.76 -1.51
CA LEU A 108 4.33 1.89 -0.81
C LEU A 108 3.77 1.46 0.54
N THR A 109 4.23 2.11 1.61
CA THR A 109 3.61 2.05 2.94
C THR A 109 3.43 3.46 3.48
N MET A 110 2.32 3.68 4.22
CA MET A 110 1.96 4.98 4.78
C MET A 110 1.65 4.83 6.26
N SER A 111 1.83 5.91 7.03
CA SER A 111 1.51 5.93 8.46
C SER A 111 0.04 5.57 8.71
N PRO A 112 -0.28 4.75 9.73
CA PRO A 112 0.63 4.19 10.73
C PRO A 112 1.27 2.83 10.34
N TYR A 113 1.14 2.37 9.09
CA TYR A 113 1.52 1.03 8.61
C TYR A 113 2.90 0.99 7.94
N ILE A 114 3.81 1.87 8.33
CA ILE A 114 5.17 1.90 7.79
C ILE A 114 5.90 0.57 8.09
N ASP A 115 6.56 0.00 7.09
CA ASP A 115 7.41 -1.18 7.25
C ASP A 115 8.67 -0.82 8.05
N GLU A 116 8.60 -0.95 9.39
CA GLU A 116 9.68 -0.62 10.31
C GLU A 116 10.98 -1.37 10.01
N LYS A 117 10.89 -2.64 9.57
CA LYS A 117 12.07 -3.44 9.23
C LYS A 117 12.76 -2.92 7.97
N ALA A 118 11.99 -2.55 6.96
CA ALA A 118 12.53 -1.93 5.74
C ALA A 118 13.07 -0.53 6.04
N MET A 119 12.37 0.26 6.86
CA MET A 119 12.82 1.56 7.34
C MET A 119 14.16 1.47 8.07
N LYS A 120 14.32 0.51 8.98
CA LYS A 120 15.59 0.29 9.66
C LYS A 120 16.72 -0.03 8.69
N LYS A 121 16.49 -0.91 7.71
CA LYS A 121 17.49 -1.22 6.67
C LYS A 121 17.83 0.00 5.80
N PHE A 122 16.83 0.83 5.49
CA PHE A 122 17.02 2.08 4.78
C PHE A 122 17.90 3.06 5.56
N ALA A 123 17.64 3.23 6.85
CA ALA A 123 18.40 4.14 7.71
C ALA A 123 19.83 3.61 8.00
N ASP A 124 19.97 2.35 8.42
CA ASP A 124 21.25 1.77 8.87
C ASP A 124 22.24 1.59 7.73
N LYS A 125 21.79 1.03 6.59
CA LYS A 125 22.65 0.77 5.44
C LYS A 125 22.81 2.01 4.57
N GLY A 126 23.77 2.84 4.86
CA GLY A 126 24.09 4.03 4.05
C GLY A 126 24.10 5.33 4.83
N GLY A 127 23.86 5.27 6.15
CA GLY A 127 24.05 6.42 7.03
C GLY A 127 23.10 7.58 6.72
N ILE A 128 21.79 7.31 6.55
CA ILE A 128 20.76 8.35 6.58
C ILE A 128 20.21 8.43 8.00
N ASP A 129 20.57 9.48 8.70
CA ASP A 129 19.97 9.79 9.99
C ASP A 129 18.62 10.49 9.78
N LEU A 130 17.53 9.89 10.26
CA LEU A 130 16.20 10.48 10.20
C LEU A 130 15.94 11.49 11.33
N GLN A 131 16.89 11.68 12.24
CA GLN A 131 16.83 12.69 13.31
C GLN A 131 15.59 12.59 14.20
N GLY A 132 15.04 11.38 14.35
CA GLY A 132 13.81 11.15 15.11
C GLY A 132 12.51 11.62 14.41
N ALA A 133 12.59 12.08 13.16
CA ALA A 133 11.41 12.43 12.38
C ALA A 133 10.48 11.23 12.17
N VAL A 134 9.18 11.47 12.26
CA VAL A 134 8.15 10.46 12.04
C VAL A 134 7.94 10.25 10.53
N PRO A 135 8.13 9.04 9.99
CA PRO A 135 7.84 8.76 8.60
C PRO A 135 6.33 8.76 8.34
N HIS A 136 5.89 9.49 7.32
CA HIS A 136 4.49 9.48 6.86
C HIS A 136 4.30 8.55 5.67
N ILE A 137 5.27 8.55 4.75
CA ILE A 137 5.24 7.72 3.54
C ILE A 137 6.62 7.11 3.35
N PHE A 138 6.66 5.84 3.02
CA PHE A 138 7.85 5.14 2.59
C PHE A 138 7.62 4.47 1.24
N VAL A 139 8.40 4.88 0.23
CA VAL A 139 8.46 4.25 -1.08
C VAL A 139 9.74 3.44 -1.14
N LYS A 140 9.60 2.12 -1.06
CA LYS A 140 10.71 1.18 -1.05
C LYS A 140 11.19 0.88 -2.48
N ASP A 141 12.51 0.92 -2.69
CA ASP A 141 13.15 0.41 -3.91
C ASP A 141 14.13 -0.70 -3.56
N GLY A 142 13.64 -1.95 -3.65
CA GLY A 142 14.42 -3.12 -3.22
C GLY A 142 14.54 -3.26 -1.69
N ASN A 143 15.71 -3.71 -1.21
CA ASN A 143 15.90 -4.07 0.19
C ASN A 143 16.40 -2.94 1.09
N ASP A 144 17.12 -1.98 0.52
CA ASP A 144 17.88 -1.00 1.29
C ASP A 144 17.92 0.40 0.63
N ALA A 145 17.15 0.60 -0.44
CA ALA A 145 16.95 1.87 -1.13
C ALA A 145 15.50 2.32 -1.03
N GLY A 146 15.24 3.59 -1.32
CA GLY A 146 13.90 4.16 -1.35
C GLY A 146 13.84 5.64 -1.01
N ILE A 147 12.63 6.10 -0.73
CA ILE A 147 12.30 7.47 -0.40
C ILE A 147 11.42 7.47 0.84
N VAL A 148 11.79 8.25 1.83
CA VAL A 148 11.02 8.47 3.05
C VAL A 148 10.55 9.91 3.08
N ILE A 149 9.26 10.10 3.24
CA ILE A 149 8.64 11.42 3.37
C ILE A 149 8.24 11.61 4.82
N THR A 150 8.79 12.65 5.42
CA THR A 150 8.47 13.12 6.77
C THR A 150 7.82 14.49 6.69
N GLU A 151 7.45 15.05 7.80
CA GLU A 151 6.96 16.42 7.85
C GLU A 151 7.99 17.45 7.39
N ASP A 152 9.24 17.27 7.81
CA ASP A 152 10.30 18.27 7.66
C ASP A 152 11.11 18.09 6.38
N PHE A 153 11.23 16.85 5.89
CA PHE A 153 12.08 16.56 4.74
C PHE A 153 11.67 15.28 4.01
N ILE A 154 12.08 15.19 2.74
CA ILE A 154 12.15 13.95 1.98
C ILE A 154 13.57 13.42 2.07
N ALA A 155 13.77 12.26 2.71
CA ALA A 155 15.03 11.54 2.69
C ALA A 155 15.03 10.52 1.54
N PHE A 156 16.12 10.44 0.81
CA PHE A 156 16.27 9.50 -0.29
C PHE A 156 17.59 8.76 -0.25
N LYS A 157 17.59 7.53 -0.75
CA LYS A 157 18.79 6.72 -0.92
C LYS A 157 18.57 5.73 -2.07
N PHE A 158 19.46 5.77 -3.05
CA PHE A 158 19.47 4.85 -4.19
C PHE A 158 20.88 4.57 -4.68
N ARG A 159 21.04 3.52 -5.47
CA ARG A 159 22.34 3.14 -6.02
C ARG A 159 22.81 4.16 -7.07
N TYR A 160 24.10 4.46 -7.04
CA TYR A 160 24.68 5.33 -8.06
C TYR A 160 24.75 4.61 -9.41
N GLU A 161 24.31 5.27 -10.48
CA GLU A 161 24.19 4.63 -11.79
C GLU A 161 25.53 4.15 -12.37
N LYS A 162 26.63 4.88 -12.14
CA LYS A 162 27.96 4.51 -12.65
C LYS A 162 28.61 3.37 -11.88
N ASP A 163 28.35 3.26 -10.59
CA ASP A 163 28.84 2.16 -9.72
C ASP A 163 27.85 1.90 -8.59
N SER A 164 27.12 0.81 -8.70
CA SER A 164 26.10 0.39 -7.72
C SER A 164 26.62 0.04 -6.33
N SER A 165 27.94 0.04 -6.12
CA SER A 165 28.54 -0.10 -4.79
C SER A 165 28.40 1.16 -3.94
N PHE A 166 28.11 2.31 -4.58
CA PHE A 166 27.97 3.60 -3.91
C PHE A 166 26.52 4.06 -3.86
N TRP A 167 26.25 4.97 -2.92
CA TRP A 167 24.90 5.44 -2.61
C TRP A 167 24.75 6.95 -2.84
N VAL A 168 23.87 7.32 -3.74
CA VAL A 168 23.32 8.68 -3.81
C VAL A 168 22.29 8.82 -2.71
N LYS A 169 22.45 9.79 -1.81
CA LYS A 169 21.59 9.98 -0.64
C LYS A 169 21.56 11.43 -0.19
N GLY A 170 20.45 11.79 0.42
CA GLY A 170 20.31 13.13 0.96
C GLY A 170 18.94 13.40 1.56
N LYS A 171 18.75 14.64 1.95
CA LYS A 171 17.48 15.17 2.47
C LYS A 171 17.12 16.45 1.74
N ILE A 172 15.87 16.59 1.36
CA ILE A 172 15.31 17.78 0.72
C ILE A 172 14.26 18.33 1.68
N PRO A 173 14.37 19.58 2.18
CA PRO A 173 13.37 20.16 3.07
C PRO A 173 12.00 20.19 2.38
N THR A 174 10.93 19.73 3.04
CA THR A 174 9.56 19.77 2.49
C THR A 174 9.09 21.19 2.20
N ALA A 175 9.59 22.18 2.95
CA ALA A 175 9.36 23.61 2.69
C ALA A 175 9.88 24.09 1.33
N SER A 176 10.78 23.33 0.70
CA SER A 176 11.36 23.63 -0.63
C SER A 176 10.72 22.80 -1.75
N ILE A 177 9.54 22.21 -1.53
CA ILE A 177 8.89 21.32 -2.50
C ILE A 177 7.50 21.86 -2.84
N ASN A 178 7.27 22.06 -4.15
CA ASN A 178 5.95 22.37 -4.70
C ASN A 178 5.23 21.11 -5.20
N THR A 179 5.99 20.20 -5.84
CA THR A 179 5.42 19.03 -6.51
C THR A 179 6.25 17.78 -6.26
N PHE A 180 5.56 16.68 -6.09
CA PHE A 180 6.11 15.33 -6.10
C PHE A 180 5.25 14.49 -7.05
N VAL A 181 5.86 13.94 -8.09
CA VAL A 181 5.14 13.18 -9.13
C VAL A 181 5.93 11.93 -9.50
N MET A 182 5.23 10.82 -9.61
CA MET A 182 5.73 9.60 -10.22
C MET A 182 5.35 9.60 -11.69
N GLU A 183 6.28 9.91 -12.59
CA GLU A 183 6.06 9.80 -14.03
C GLU A 183 6.17 8.36 -14.46
N ILE A 184 5.03 7.72 -14.68
CA ILE A 184 4.90 6.28 -14.90
C ILE A 184 5.02 5.97 -16.39
N ASN A 185 5.95 5.10 -16.76
CA ASN A 185 6.07 4.49 -18.08
C ASN A 185 5.88 2.96 -18.00
N ASP A 186 6.10 2.22 -19.08
CA ASP A 186 5.83 0.79 -19.14
C ASP A 186 6.72 -0.05 -18.22
N SER A 187 7.97 0.33 -18.02
CA SER A 187 8.97 -0.48 -17.30
C SER A 187 9.48 0.16 -16.01
N ALA A 188 9.23 1.45 -15.81
CA ALA A 188 9.77 2.19 -14.68
C ALA A 188 8.91 3.42 -14.36
N ALA A 189 9.20 4.07 -13.23
CA ALA A 189 8.68 5.38 -12.91
C ALA A 189 9.84 6.32 -12.56
N ASN A 190 9.82 7.54 -13.12
CA ASN A 190 10.69 8.61 -12.70
C ASN A 190 10.09 9.32 -11.50
N VAL A 191 10.85 9.45 -10.44
CA VAL A 191 10.48 10.28 -9.29
C VAL A 191 10.87 11.71 -9.59
N MET A 192 9.90 12.58 -9.75
CA MET A 192 10.07 13.99 -10.05
C MET A 192 9.74 14.84 -8.84
N ILE A 193 10.65 15.73 -8.45
CA ILE A 193 10.42 16.73 -7.39
C ILE A 193 10.69 18.11 -7.99
N ASN A 194 9.74 19.02 -7.91
CA ASN A 194 9.79 20.34 -8.54
C ASN A 194 10.15 20.28 -10.03
N GLY A 195 9.72 19.23 -10.74
CA GLY A 195 10.08 19.01 -12.15
C GLY A 195 11.52 18.50 -12.40
N VAL A 196 12.31 18.28 -11.34
CA VAL A 196 13.66 17.70 -11.43
C VAL A 196 13.60 16.21 -11.12
N LYS A 197 14.23 15.39 -11.95
CA LYS A 197 14.29 13.94 -11.75
C LYS A 197 15.22 13.60 -10.60
N LEU A 198 14.66 12.99 -9.54
CA LEU A 198 15.40 12.48 -8.41
C LEU A 198 16.05 11.11 -8.71
N THR A 199 15.25 10.17 -9.19
CA THR A 199 15.67 8.80 -9.50
C THR A 199 14.67 8.11 -10.41
N THR A 200 15.00 6.90 -10.85
CA THR A 200 14.09 6.00 -11.57
C THR A 200 13.92 4.72 -10.77
N ILE A 201 12.68 4.31 -10.51
CA ILE A 201 12.32 3.07 -9.84
C ILE A 201 11.79 2.09 -10.88
N SER A 202 12.38 0.90 -10.97
CA SER A 202 11.93 -0.15 -11.90
C SER A 202 10.57 -0.71 -11.48
N MET A 203 9.70 -0.94 -12.47
CA MET A 203 8.38 -1.49 -12.26
C MET A 203 8.45 -2.97 -11.84
N LYS A 204 7.85 -3.33 -10.72
CA LYS A 204 7.79 -4.71 -10.20
C LYS A 204 6.42 -4.95 -9.56
N GLY A 205 5.79 -6.07 -9.86
CA GLY A 205 4.55 -6.45 -9.19
C GLY A 205 3.47 -5.36 -9.24
N SER A 206 3.04 -4.89 -8.07
CA SER A 206 1.99 -3.87 -7.91
C SER A 206 2.48 -2.42 -7.96
N TYR A 207 3.76 -2.16 -8.24
CA TYR A 207 4.36 -0.82 -8.16
C TYR A 207 3.65 0.23 -9.01
N ARG A 208 3.11 -0.16 -10.18
CA ARG A 208 2.34 0.77 -11.03
C ARG A 208 1.14 1.35 -10.28
N GLN A 209 0.37 0.48 -9.61
CA GLN A 209 -0.80 0.89 -8.85
C GLN A 209 -0.40 1.71 -7.62
N ASP A 210 0.68 1.32 -6.95
CA ASP A 210 1.21 2.07 -5.82
C ASP A 210 1.60 3.51 -6.23
N PHE A 211 2.26 3.67 -7.38
CA PHE A 211 2.66 4.98 -7.89
C PHE A 211 1.47 5.82 -8.36
N MET A 212 0.47 5.21 -9.00
CA MET A 212 -0.78 5.89 -9.34
C MET A 212 -1.49 6.37 -8.08
N SER A 213 -1.61 5.51 -7.07
CA SER A 213 -2.20 5.87 -5.78
C SER A 213 -1.41 7.01 -5.10
N LEU A 214 -0.09 6.99 -5.15
CA LEU A 214 0.74 8.05 -4.57
C LEU A 214 0.53 9.40 -5.28
N ASN A 215 0.45 9.41 -6.61
CA ASN A 215 0.13 10.63 -7.37
C ASN A 215 -1.22 11.21 -6.98
N TYR A 216 -2.26 10.36 -6.90
CA TYR A 216 -3.59 10.81 -6.50
C TYR A 216 -3.62 11.32 -5.06
N TYR A 217 -2.89 10.68 -4.14
CA TYR A 217 -2.74 11.17 -2.77
C TYR A 217 -2.19 12.60 -2.72
N PHE A 218 -1.12 12.89 -3.48
CA PHE A 218 -0.55 14.25 -3.51
C PHE A 218 -1.45 15.25 -4.23
N GLU A 219 -2.24 14.81 -5.20
CA GLU A 219 -3.28 15.65 -5.81
C GLU A 219 -4.35 16.06 -4.81
N CYS A 220 -4.84 15.12 -4.00
CA CYS A 220 -5.80 15.41 -2.91
C CYS A 220 -5.21 16.37 -1.88
N LEU A 221 -3.96 16.16 -1.47
CA LEU A 221 -3.27 17.08 -0.56
C LEU A 221 -3.16 18.49 -1.13
N GLY A 222 -2.76 18.61 -2.40
CA GLY A 222 -2.63 19.90 -3.06
C GLY A 222 -3.95 20.65 -3.21
N LYS A 223 -5.05 19.93 -3.35
CA LYS A 223 -6.41 20.48 -3.42
C LYS A 223 -7.05 20.70 -2.05
N GLN A 224 -6.43 20.22 -0.96
CA GLN A 224 -7.01 20.16 0.38
C GLN A 224 -8.37 19.42 0.40
N ASP A 225 -8.54 18.44 -0.50
CA ASP A 225 -9.72 17.58 -0.57
C ASP A 225 -9.41 16.22 0.04
N PHE A 226 -9.92 16.00 1.23
CA PHE A 226 -9.71 14.77 2.00
C PHE A 226 -10.91 13.83 1.95
N THR A 227 -11.80 14.04 0.99
CA THR A 227 -12.96 13.18 0.78
C THR A 227 -12.57 11.95 -0.04
N ILE A 228 -12.91 10.76 0.47
CA ILE A 228 -12.74 9.49 -0.25
C ILE A 228 -14.12 8.92 -0.52
N ASP A 229 -14.50 8.90 -1.77
CA ASP A 229 -15.79 8.35 -2.22
C ASP A 229 -15.72 6.81 -2.30
N ARG A 230 -16.84 6.13 -2.01
CA ARG A 230 -16.96 4.68 -2.12
C ARG A 230 -16.84 4.20 -3.56
N GLN A 231 -17.38 4.96 -4.52
CA GLN A 231 -17.23 4.64 -5.94
C GLN A 231 -15.76 4.67 -6.35
N GLU A 232 -15.00 5.69 -5.91
CA GLU A 232 -13.57 5.79 -6.13
C GLU A 232 -12.83 4.58 -5.54
N VAL A 233 -13.16 4.17 -4.31
CA VAL A 233 -12.60 2.97 -3.67
C VAL A 233 -12.86 1.72 -4.50
N ASN A 234 -14.11 1.52 -4.93
CA ASN A 234 -14.51 0.39 -5.78
C ASN A 234 -13.72 0.36 -7.09
N ASP A 235 -13.58 1.50 -7.76
CA ASP A 235 -12.89 1.61 -9.05
C ASP A 235 -11.38 1.39 -8.89
N GLN A 236 -10.76 1.89 -7.84
CA GLN A 236 -9.35 1.65 -7.52
C GLN A 236 -9.08 0.18 -7.21
N ILE A 237 -9.95 -0.48 -6.44
CA ILE A 237 -9.82 -1.92 -6.16
C ILE A 237 -9.97 -2.71 -7.46
N ARG A 238 -10.99 -2.40 -8.28
CA ARG A 238 -11.19 -3.03 -9.57
C ARG A 238 -9.96 -2.90 -10.48
N ALA A 239 -9.38 -1.70 -10.55
CA ALA A 239 -8.16 -1.47 -11.34
C ALA A 239 -6.98 -2.31 -10.86
N LYS A 240 -6.84 -2.54 -9.54
CA LYS A 240 -5.77 -3.35 -8.95
C LYS A 240 -5.93 -4.85 -9.17
N ILE A 241 -7.14 -5.38 -8.93
CA ILE A 241 -7.41 -6.83 -9.02
C ILE A 241 -7.71 -7.28 -10.44
N GLY A 242 -8.08 -6.35 -11.32
CA GLY A 242 -8.45 -6.58 -12.72
C GLY A 242 -9.89 -7.06 -12.90
N ASP A 243 -10.44 -6.80 -14.08
CA ASP A 243 -11.86 -7.08 -14.41
C ASP A 243 -12.25 -8.55 -14.22
N LYS A 244 -11.33 -9.48 -14.48
CA LYS A 244 -11.60 -10.93 -14.34
C LYS A 244 -11.87 -11.30 -12.88
N ILE A 245 -11.06 -10.83 -11.95
CA ILE A 245 -11.24 -11.11 -10.51
C ILE A 245 -12.45 -10.34 -10.01
N TYR A 246 -12.57 -9.07 -10.38
CA TYR A 246 -13.73 -8.24 -10.01
C TYR A 246 -15.06 -8.89 -10.40
N ALA A 247 -15.17 -9.40 -11.64
CA ALA A 247 -16.36 -10.09 -12.11
C ALA A 247 -16.66 -11.40 -11.35
N GLN A 248 -15.64 -12.06 -10.78
CA GLN A 248 -15.85 -13.22 -9.91
C GLN A 248 -16.40 -12.83 -8.54
N VAL A 249 -15.92 -11.73 -7.96
CA VAL A 249 -16.42 -11.20 -6.69
C VAL A 249 -17.86 -10.69 -6.85
N LYS A 250 -18.13 -9.96 -7.94
CA LYS A 250 -19.45 -9.37 -8.24
C LYS A 250 -20.58 -10.41 -8.33
N LYS A 251 -20.28 -11.69 -8.59
CA LYS A 251 -21.29 -12.77 -8.57
C LYS A 251 -21.95 -12.97 -7.21
N TYR A 252 -21.33 -12.50 -6.14
CA TYR A 252 -21.82 -12.64 -4.78
C TYR A 252 -22.42 -11.35 -4.23
N PHE A 253 -22.50 -10.28 -5.03
CA PHE A 253 -23.17 -9.05 -4.64
C PHE A 253 -24.68 -9.31 -4.52
N ILE A 254 -25.29 -8.61 -3.55
CA ILE A 254 -26.73 -8.70 -3.30
C ILE A 254 -27.49 -7.86 -4.33
N ASP A 255 -26.96 -6.65 -4.57
CA ASP A 255 -27.57 -5.65 -5.43
C ASP A 255 -26.56 -5.16 -6.47
N ASP A 256 -27.07 -4.61 -7.58
CA ASP A 256 -26.24 -4.11 -8.69
C ASP A 256 -25.42 -2.86 -8.32
N ASP A 257 -25.89 -2.08 -7.34
CA ASP A 257 -25.25 -0.86 -6.83
C ASP A 257 -24.33 -1.09 -5.63
N GLU A 258 -24.19 -2.35 -5.18
CA GLU A 258 -23.28 -2.75 -4.12
C GLU A 258 -21.80 -2.42 -4.49
N GLN A 259 -21.09 -1.76 -3.57
CA GLN A 259 -19.73 -1.27 -3.79
C GLN A 259 -18.69 -2.14 -3.08
N LEU A 260 -17.64 -2.54 -3.81
CA LEU A 260 -16.50 -3.24 -3.23
C LEU A 260 -15.61 -2.24 -2.49
N LEU A 261 -15.51 -2.37 -1.16
CA LEU A 261 -14.77 -1.46 -0.29
C LEU A 261 -13.43 -2.02 0.17
N PHE A 262 -13.23 -3.36 0.04
CA PHE A 262 -11.98 -4.03 0.39
C PHE A 262 -11.85 -5.36 -0.34
N TYR A 263 -10.60 -5.72 -0.66
CA TYR A 263 -10.24 -7.02 -1.21
C TYR A 263 -8.86 -7.42 -0.72
N ALA A 264 -8.73 -8.64 -0.22
CA ALA A 264 -7.45 -9.25 0.14
C ALA A 264 -7.37 -10.67 -0.41
N GLY A 265 -6.24 -11.04 -0.97
CA GLY A 265 -5.91 -12.42 -1.27
C GLY A 265 -5.33 -13.12 -0.04
N GLY A 266 -5.80 -14.31 0.30
CA GLY A 266 -5.30 -15.08 1.45
C GLY A 266 -3.80 -15.38 1.34
N VAL A 267 -3.12 -15.40 2.47
CA VAL A 267 -1.67 -15.68 2.59
C VAL A 267 -1.41 -17.19 2.71
N ASP A 268 -2.45 -17.97 2.95
CA ASP A 268 -2.38 -19.33 3.49
C ASP A 268 -1.86 -20.42 2.55
N SER A 269 -1.59 -20.12 1.28
CA SER A 269 -0.82 -21.05 0.46
C SER A 269 -0.19 -20.39 -0.76
N LEU A 270 1.00 -20.85 -1.11
CA LEU A 270 1.68 -20.56 -2.38
C LEU A 270 0.84 -20.97 -3.62
N THR A 271 -0.26 -21.67 -3.44
CA THR A 271 -1.08 -22.27 -4.50
C THR A 271 -2.58 -22.05 -4.38
N ALA A 272 -3.13 -21.69 -3.20
CA ALA A 272 -4.55 -21.40 -3.01
C ALA A 272 -4.85 -19.92 -3.20
N VAL A 273 -5.89 -19.63 -3.93
CA VAL A 273 -6.31 -18.27 -4.27
C VAL A 273 -7.54 -17.92 -3.43
N ASP A 274 -7.48 -18.22 -2.14
CA ASP A 274 -8.47 -17.76 -1.19
C ASP A 274 -8.50 -16.25 -1.16
N TYR A 275 -9.68 -15.68 -1.04
CA TYR A 275 -9.79 -14.24 -0.90
C TYR A 275 -10.92 -13.83 0.05
N VAL A 276 -10.76 -12.66 0.60
CA VAL A 276 -11.77 -11.94 1.37
C VAL A 276 -12.13 -10.68 0.61
N ALA A 277 -13.41 -10.47 0.37
CA ALA A 277 -13.94 -9.24 -0.18
C ALA A 277 -14.94 -8.63 0.80
N CYS A 278 -14.91 -7.31 0.95
CA CYS A 278 -15.80 -6.59 1.82
C CYS A 278 -16.51 -5.52 1.00
N THR A 279 -17.83 -5.55 1.01
CA THR A 279 -18.67 -4.56 0.34
C THR A 279 -19.27 -3.60 1.38
N ASP A 280 -20.16 -2.74 0.96
CA ASP A 280 -20.95 -1.92 1.86
C ASP A 280 -22.09 -2.70 2.58
N ASN A 281 -22.37 -3.95 2.17
CA ASN A 281 -23.43 -4.78 2.75
C ASN A 281 -22.92 -6.02 3.47
N GLN A 282 -21.78 -6.58 3.06
CA GLN A 282 -21.36 -7.90 3.50
C GLN A 282 -19.85 -8.12 3.47
N LEU A 283 -19.42 -9.17 4.18
CA LEU A 283 -18.12 -9.80 4.06
C LEU A 283 -18.26 -11.11 3.28
N ILE A 284 -17.48 -11.27 2.23
CA ILE A 284 -17.47 -12.44 1.36
C ILE A 284 -16.13 -13.15 1.53
N PHE A 285 -16.16 -14.40 2.00
CA PHE A 285 -14.98 -15.25 2.08
C PHE A 285 -15.09 -16.38 1.06
N VAL A 286 -14.11 -16.49 0.17
CA VAL A 286 -14.04 -17.52 -0.84
C VAL A 286 -12.82 -18.38 -0.61
N ASN A 287 -13.07 -19.63 -0.22
CA ASN A 287 -12.05 -20.66 -0.10
C ASN A 287 -11.96 -21.40 -1.45
N ARG A 288 -10.75 -21.51 -2.00
CA ARG A 288 -10.48 -22.20 -3.27
C ARG A 288 -9.54 -23.37 -3.07
N GLU A 289 -9.83 -24.46 -3.77
CA GLU A 289 -8.93 -25.60 -3.84
C GLU A 289 -7.68 -25.29 -4.71
N MET A 290 -6.65 -26.12 -4.56
CA MET A 290 -5.32 -25.97 -5.15
C MET A 290 -5.30 -25.74 -6.68
N LEU A 291 -6.37 -26.10 -7.40
CA LEU A 291 -6.52 -25.87 -8.84
C LEU A 291 -7.43 -24.68 -9.18
N GLY A 292 -7.80 -23.85 -8.20
CA GLY A 292 -8.62 -22.67 -8.38
C GLY A 292 -10.12 -22.94 -8.48
N ALA A 293 -10.59 -24.18 -8.24
CA ALA A 293 -12.00 -24.47 -8.06
C ALA A 293 -12.49 -23.88 -6.74
N THR A 294 -13.69 -23.30 -6.74
CA THR A 294 -14.30 -22.77 -5.50
C THR A 294 -14.78 -23.96 -4.65
N ALA A 295 -14.14 -24.17 -3.50
CA ALA A 295 -14.53 -25.22 -2.56
C ALA A 295 -15.67 -24.79 -1.63
N ASN A 296 -15.63 -23.54 -1.14
CA ASN A 296 -16.62 -22.99 -0.24
C ASN A 296 -16.70 -21.48 -0.36
N VAL A 297 -17.91 -20.92 -0.25
CA VAL A 297 -18.16 -19.48 -0.18
C VAL A 297 -19.01 -19.22 1.06
N LYS A 298 -18.53 -18.30 1.90
CA LYS A 298 -19.27 -17.82 3.06
C LYS A 298 -19.55 -16.32 2.88
N GLN A 299 -20.81 -15.94 3.09
CA GLN A 299 -21.27 -14.56 3.04
C GLN A 299 -21.80 -14.19 4.43
N PHE A 300 -21.31 -13.09 4.95
CA PHE A 300 -21.68 -12.57 6.28
C PHE A 300 -22.29 -11.18 6.07
N TYR A 301 -23.60 -11.11 6.08
CA TYR A 301 -24.33 -9.85 5.98
C TYR A 301 -24.12 -9.02 7.24
N PHE A 302 -23.77 -7.76 7.11
CA PHE A 302 -23.41 -6.92 8.26
C PHE A 302 -24.56 -6.73 9.26
N GLU A 303 -25.82 -6.85 8.83
CA GLU A 303 -26.98 -6.85 9.71
C GLU A 303 -27.00 -8.07 10.65
N ASP A 304 -26.55 -9.22 10.18
CA ASP A 304 -26.53 -10.48 10.95
C ASP A 304 -25.28 -10.63 11.83
N VAL A 305 -24.21 -9.92 11.51
CA VAL A 305 -22.96 -9.99 12.25
C VAL A 305 -23.11 -9.31 13.61
N THR A 306 -22.86 -10.06 14.68
CA THR A 306 -22.92 -9.55 16.06
C THR A 306 -21.62 -8.94 16.54
N SER A 307 -20.47 -9.52 16.14
CA SER A 307 -19.14 -8.99 16.41
C SER A 307 -18.11 -9.45 15.39
N MET A 308 -17.07 -8.64 15.21
CA MET A 308 -15.83 -8.99 14.53
C MET A 308 -14.64 -8.63 15.41
N SER A 309 -13.65 -9.51 15.48
CA SER A 309 -12.41 -9.27 16.25
C SER A 309 -11.22 -9.99 15.62
N THR A 310 -10.02 -9.47 15.88
CA THR A 310 -8.79 -10.19 15.52
C THR A 310 -8.39 -11.14 16.62
N ILE A 311 -7.91 -12.31 16.26
CA ILE A 311 -7.30 -13.28 17.16
C ILE A 311 -5.84 -13.45 16.72
N GLN A 312 -4.89 -13.48 17.67
CA GLN A 312 -3.54 -13.93 17.37
C GLN A 312 -3.58 -15.40 16.96
N ASN A 313 -2.91 -15.76 15.86
CA ASN A 313 -2.83 -17.13 15.39
C ASN A 313 -2.44 -18.06 16.55
N SER A 314 -3.35 -18.96 16.92
CA SER A 314 -3.03 -20.04 17.81
C SER A 314 -2.13 -21.02 17.05
N THR A 315 -0.92 -21.20 17.53
CA THR A 315 0.09 -22.10 17.00
C THR A 315 -0.47 -23.44 16.55
N SER A 316 -0.18 -23.84 15.30
CA SER A 316 -0.44 -25.18 14.81
C SER A 316 0.26 -26.24 15.69
N SER A 317 -0.36 -27.42 15.83
CA SER A 317 0.08 -28.48 16.73
C SER A 317 1.43 -29.12 16.40
N ASP A 318 2.00 -28.83 15.21
CA ASP A 318 3.29 -29.36 14.78
C ASP A 318 4.43 -28.37 15.03
N PHE A 319 5.42 -28.78 15.80
CA PHE A 319 6.56 -27.96 16.25
C PHE A 319 7.30 -27.24 15.10
N LEU A 320 7.47 -27.89 13.94
CA LEU A 320 8.15 -27.29 12.79
C LEU A 320 7.30 -26.21 12.11
N THR A 321 6.01 -26.46 11.96
CA THR A 321 5.02 -25.51 11.44
C THR A 321 4.85 -24.36 12.41
N ALA A 322 4.80 -24.63 13.72
CA ALA A 322 4.72 -23.59 14.77
C ALA A 322 5.91 -22.62 14.76
N VAL A 323 7.15 -23.10 14.50
CA VAL A 323 8.33 -22.22 14.40
C VAL A 323 8.29 -21.35 13.15
N ILE A 324 7.85 -21.92 12.03
CA ILE A 324 7.68 -21.17 10.76
C ILE A 324 6.55 -20.15 10.90
N ASP A 325 5.40 -20.56 11.45
CA ASP A 325 4.24 -19.70 11.67
C ASP A 325 4.55 -18.55 12.65
N THR A 326 5.27 -18.82 13.73
CA THR A 326 5.66 -17.78 14.69
C THR A 326 6.62 -16.76 14.05
N ALA A 327 7.58 -17.23 13.24
CA ALA A 327 8.51 -16.35 12.54
C ALA A 327 7.79 -15.51 11.44
N LEU A 328 6.87 -16.12 10.68
CA LEU A 328 6.04 -15.43 9.70
C LEU A 328 5.08 -14.44 10.36
N THR A 329 4.38 -14.85 11.42
CA THR A 329 3.46 -13.99 12.17
C THR A 329 4.17 -12.76 12.74
N ALA A 330 5.35 -12.95 13.34
CA ALA A 330 6.15 -11.85 13.85
C ALA A 330 6.71 -10.93 12.74
N ALA A 331 7.07 -11.52 11.58
CA ALA A 331 7.63 -10.75 10.45
C ALA A 331 6.58 -9.95 9.67
N PHE A 332 5.35 -10.49 9.56
CA PHE A 332 4.29 -9.94 8.72
C PHE A 332 3.07 -9.41 9.48
N LYS A 333 3.08 -9.47 10.83
CA LYS A 333 1.92 -9.10 11.68
C LYS A 333 0.63 -9.77 11.20
N LEU A 334 0.67 -11.10 11.06
CA LEU A 334 -0.48 -11.91 10.67
C LEU A 334 -1.43 -12.15 11.86
N CYS A 335 -2.72 -12.28 11.56
CA CYS A 335 -3.77 -12.61 12.54
C CYS A 335 -4.90 -13.38 11.85
N ASP A 336 -5.79 -13.95 12.65
CA ASP A 336 -7.06 -14.48 12.19
C ASP A 336 -8.19 -13.48 12.47
N LEU A 337 -9.22 -13.47 11.63
CA LEU A 337 -10.43 -12.67 11.82
C LEU A 337 -11.56 -13.58 12.30
N GLU A 338 -12.04 -13.36 13.53
CA GLU A 338 -13.24 -14.00 14.06
C GLU A 338 -14.47 -13.19 13.67
N VAL A 339 -15.45 -13.84 13.05
CA VAL A 339 -16.76 -13.28 12.71
C VAL A 339 -17.84 -14.06 13.48
N SER A 340 -18.62 -13.40 14.30
CA SER A 340 -19.71 -14.00 15.06
C SER A 340 -21.05 -13.64 14.44
N VAL A 341 -21.87 -14.65 14.15
CA VAL A 341 -23.22 -14.52 13.56
C VAL A 341 -24.18 -15.42 14.29
N ALA A 342 -25.24 -14.86 14.86
CA ALA A 342 -26.36 -15.60 15.48
C ALA A 342 -25.95 -16.78 16.39
N GLY A 343 -24.87 -16.63 17.19
CA GLY A 343 -24.39 -17.64 18.12
C GLY A 343 -23.39 -18.66 17.55
N SER A 344 -23.05 -18.57 16.26
CA SER A 344 -21.92 -19.28 15.67
C SER A 344 -20.71 -18.36 15.52
N LYS A 345 -19.52 -18.97 15.53
CA LYS A 345 -18.26 -18.27 15.29
C LYS A 345 -17.57 -18.87 14.08
N GLU A 346 -17.16 -18.00 13.17
CA GLU A 346 -16.37 -18.38 12.01
C GLU A 346 -15.00 -17.70 12.07
N ILE A 347 -13.98 -18.42 11.67
CA ILE A 347 -12.60 -17.92 11.67
C ILE A 347 -12.10 -17.87 10.24
N ILE A 348 -11.63 -16.70 9.83
CA ILE A 348 -10.93 -16.48 8.57
C ILE A 348 -9.45 -16.39 8.92
N ASN A 349 -8.69 -17.40 8.51
CA ASN A 349 -7.30 -17.55 8.90
C ASN A 349 -6.39 -16.65 8.05
N THR A 350 -5.28 -16.25 8.67
CA THR A 350 -4.07 -15.75 7.98
C THR A 350 -4.30 -14.51 7.13
N LEU A 351 -4.79 -13.46 7.76
CA LEU A 351 -4.82 -12.11 7.20
C LEU A 351 -3.66 -11.27 7.75
N TYR A 352 -3.23 -10.25 7.01
CA TYR A 352 -2.41 -9.20 7.60
C TYR A 352 -3.25 -8.42 8.61
N LEU A 353 -2.64 -8.05 9.74
CA LEU A 353 -3.33 -7.30 10.79
C LEU A 353 -3.98 -6.00 10.26
N ALA A 354 -3.31 -5.30 9.33
CA ALA A 354 -3.86 -4.11 8.70
C ALA A 354 -5.14 -4.42 7.89
N GLU A 355 -5.16 -5.54 7.18
CA GLU A 355 -6.33 -6.00 6.40
C GLU A 355 -7.51 -6.32 7.32
N ALA A 356 -7.28 -7.14 8.35
CA ALA A 356 -8.30 -7.47 9.34
C ALA A 356 -8.84 -6.22 10.07
N THR A 357 -7.95 -5.29 10.43
CA THR A 357 -8.33 -4.01 11.05
C THR A 357 -9.21 -3.19 10.12
N ARG A 358 -8.88 -3.13 8.82
CA ARG A 358 -9.69 -2.40 7.84
C ARG A 358 -11.07 -3.04 7.65
N ILE A 359 -11.16 -4.36 7.56
CA ILE A 359 -12.43 -5.09 7.47
C ILE A 359 -13.33 -4.77 8.66
N ILE A 360 -12.77 -4.81 9.89
CA ILE A 360 -13.49 -4.46 11.12
C ILE A 360 -13.96 -2.99 11.09
N ALA A 361 -13.13 -2.09 10.59
CA ALA A 361 -13.49 -0.68 10.46
C ALA A 361 -14.67 -0.46 9.49
N ILE A 362 -14.66 -1.14 8.33
CA ILE A 362 -15.78 -1.11 7.37
C ILE A 362 -17.06 -1.62 8.04
N TYR A 363 -17.01 -2.76 8.71
CA TYR A 363 -18.17 -3.31 9.43
C TYR A 363 -18.75 -2.30 10.43
N HIS A 364 -17.91 -1.67 11.25
CA HIS A 364 -18.38 -0.68 12.22
C HIS A 364 -18.95 0.58 11.55
N GLU A 365 -18.34 1.04 10.46
CA GLU A 365 -18.83 2.17 9.67
C GLU A 365 -20.20 1.88 9.08
N MET A 366 -20.36 0.73 8.41
CA MET A 366 -21.64 0.34 7.80
C MET A 366 -22.73 0.17 8.84
N ARG A 367 -22.45 -0.46 9.97
CA ARG A 367 -23.39 -0.57 11.09
C ARG A 367 -23.81 0.77 11.70
N LYS A 368 -22.87 1.70 11.82
CA LYS A 368 -23.16 3.06 12.30
C LYS A 368 -24.07 3.80 11.32
N ASN A 369 -23.81 3.67 10.02
CA ASN A 369 -24.60 4.30 8.98
C ASN A 369 -26.03 3.72 8.91
N ALA A 370 -26.16 2.39 8.99
CA ALA A 370 -27.46 1.74 9.07
C ALA A 370 -28.29 2.19 10.30
N LYS A 371 -27.65 2.30 11.48
CA LYS A 371 -28.30 2.83 12.69
C LYS A 371 -28.71 4.29 12.54
N LYS A 372 -27.88 5.11 11.89
CA LYS A 372 -28.24 6.53 11.62
C LYS A 372 -29.40 6.63 10.65
N ALA A 373 -29.40 5.82 9.58
CA ALA A 373 -30.52 5.78 8.63
C ALA A 373 -31.82 5.34 9.29
N ALA A 374 -31.77 4.34 10.15
CA ALA A 374 -32.93 3.86 10.93
C ALA A 374 -33.41 4.87 12.00
N ALA A 375 -32.50 5.71 12.51
CA ALA A 375 -32.80 6.73 13.51
C ALA A 375 -33.29 8.07 12.92
N GLN A 376 -33.12 8.29 11.62
CA GLN A 376 -33.73 9.42 10.96
C GLN A 376 -35.23 9.19 10.97
N PRO A 377 -36.05 10.15 11.54
CA PRO A 377 -37.48 10.04 11.43
C PRO A 377 -37.78 9.94 9.93
N ILE A 378 -38.51 8.88 9.55
CA ILE A 378 -39.06 8.79 8.22
C ILE A 378 -39.77 10.13 8.05
N GLN A 379 -39.20 11.05 7.29
CA GLN A 379 -39.98 12.09 6.68
C GLN A 379 -40.95 11.30 5.81
N VAL A 380 -42.10 11.00 6.40
CA VAL A 380 -43.26 10.64 5.62
C VAL A 380 -43.40 11.86 4.72
N GLN A 381 -42.92 11.73 3.47
CA GLN A 381 -43.36 12.63 2.42
C GLN A 381 -44.89 12.55 2.57
N ALA A 382 -45.43 13.64 3.08
CA ALA A 382 -46.88 13.76 3.18
C ALA A 382 -47.35 13.32 1.81
N ALA A 383 -48.10 12.21 1.78
CA ALA A 383 -48.72 11.75 0.55
C ALA A 383 -49.32 13.00 -0.06
N PRO A 384 -49.10 13.30 -1.37
CA PRO A 384 -49.54 14.55 -1.97
C PRO A 384 -50.92 14.79 -1.44
N ALA A 385 -51.12 15.91 -0.71
CA ALA A 385 -52.34 16.19 0.05
C ALA A 385 -53.48 15.87 -0.92
N GLN A 386 -54.32 14.90 -0.53
CA GLN A 386 -55.49 14.59 -1.39
C GLN A 386 -56.14 15.92 -1.67
N PRO A 387 -56.29 16.29 -2.95
CA PRO A 387 -56.82 17.60 -3.29
C PRO A 387 -58.10 17.78 -2.47
N ASP A 388 -58.18 18.93 -1.74
CA ASP A 388 -59.24 19.26 -0.83
C ASP A 388 -60.58 18.87 -1.52
N ALA A 389 -61.47 18.23 -0.81
CA ALA A 389 -62.72 17.74 -1.37
C ALA A 389 -63.49 18.89 -2.14
N LEU A 390 -63.23 20.15 -1.74
CA LEU A 390 -63.67 21.32 -2.43
C LEU A 390 -63.07 21.48 -3.85
N GLU A 391 -61.73 21.19 -3.96
CA GLU A 391 -60.99 21.25 -5.24
C GLU A 391 -61.46 20.12 -6.19
N GLN A 392 -61.72 18.93 -5.62
CA GLN A 392 -62.31 17.83 -6.38
C GLN A 392 -63.70 18.09 -6.84
N LEU A 393 -64.53 18.74 -6.02
CA LEU A 393 -65.87 19.18 -6.42
C LEU A 393 -65.87 20.26 -7.53
N GLN A 394 -64.90 21.19 -7.50
CA GLN A 394 -64.74 22.19 -8.57
C GLN A 394 -64.30 21.52 -9.89
N LYS A 395 -63.34 20.58 -9.85
CA LYS A 395 -62.97 19.83 -11.05
C LYS A 395 -64.12 18.99 -11.60
N LEU A 396 -64.89 18.38 -10.72
CA LEU A 396 -66.05 17.61 -11.11
C LEU A 396 -67.14 18.51 -11.80
N ALA A 397 -67.36 19.73 -11.31
CA ALA A 397 -68.22 20.70 -11.92
C ALA A 397 -67.75 21.14 -13.33
N GLN A 398 -66.44 21.38 -13.46
CA GLN A 398 -65.84 21.72 -14.76
C GLN A 398 -65.99 20.59 -15.79
N LEU A 399 -65.88 19.34 -15.39
CA LEU A 399 -66.04 18.16 -16.27
C LEU A 399 -67.50 18.02 -16.70
N LYS A 400 -68.49 18.37 -15.84
CA LYS A 400 -69.89 18.42 -16.19
C LYS A 400 -70.13 19.53 -17.19
N ASP A 401 -69.65 20.76 -16.92
CA ASP A 401 -69.84 21.91 -17.78
C ASP A 401 -69.20 21.73 -19.16
N ALA A 402 -68.11 20.98 -19.24
CA ALA A 402 -67.48 20.57 -20.48
C ALA A 402 -68.18 19.40 -21.21
N GLY A 403 -69.30 18.89 -20.67
CA GLY A 403 -70.07 17.80 -21.27
C GLY A 403 -69.33 16.42 -21.25
N ILE A 404 -68.27 16.27 -20.42
CA ILE A 404 -67.47 15.06 -20.34
C ILE A 404 -68.10 13.99 -19.45
N ILE A 405 -68.93 14.46 -18.45
CA ILE A 405 -69.70 13.58 -17.55
C ILE A 405 -71.15 13.99 -17.57
N SER A 406 -72.05 13.02 -17.41
CA SER A 406 -73.51 13.29 -17.36
C SER A 406 -73.93 13.90 -16.02
N GLU A 407 -75.14 14.49 -15.99
CA GLU A 407 -75.73 15.01 -14.74
C GLU A 407 -75.85 13.95 -13.65
N GLU A 408 -76.22 12.72 -14.04
CA GLU A 408 -76.40 11.60 -13.13
C GLU A 408 -74.99 11.12 -12.54
N GLU A 409 -73.99 11.09 -13.37
CA GLU A 409 -72.62 10.76 -12.92
C GLU A 409 -72.02 11.85 -12.01
N PHE A 410 -72.29 13.11 -12.32
CA PHE A 410 -71.94 14.24 -11.45
C PHE A 410 -72.65 14.16 -10.10
N ALA A 411 -73.95 13.91 -10.06
CA ALA A 411 -74.64 13.77 -8.80
C ALA A 411 -74.17 12.62 -7.94
N ALA A 412 -73.88 11.46 -8.54
CA ALA A 412 -73.38 10.29 -7.80
C ALA A 412 -72.02 10.57 -7.22
N LYS A 413 -71.03 11.10 -7.98
CA LYS A 413 -69.70 11.42 -7.50
C LYS A 413 -69.62 12.54 -6.49
N LYS A 414 -70.50 13.56 -6.64
CA LYS A 414 -70.71 14.65 -5.68
C LYS A 414 -71.14 14.09 -4.32
N ALA A 415 -72.11 13.17 -4.32
CA ALA A 415 -72.62 12.56 -3.10
C ALA A 415 -71.56 11.73 -2.40
N ASP A 416 -70.74 10.97 -3.17
CA ASP A 416 -69.63 10.19 -2.62
C ASP A 416 -68.53 11.09 -2.01
N LEU A 417 -68.16 12.19 -2.66
CA LEU A 417 -67.22 13.17 -2.14
C LEU A 417 -67.70 13.87 -0.87
N LEU A 418 -68.97 14.24 -0.82
CA LEU A 418 -69.60 14.89 0.35
C LEU A 418 -69.75 13.95 1.52
N SER A 419 -69.85 12.65 1.29
CA SER A 419 -69.88 11.64 2.37
C SER A 419 -68.52 11.38 3.04
N LYS A 420 -67.43 11.87 2.44
CA LYS A 420 -66.04 11.72 2.92
C LYS A 420 -65.51 12.98 3.61
N ILE A 421 -66.31 14.05 3.67
CA ILE A 421 -66.06 15.28 4.41
C ILE A 421 -66.74 15.18 5.80
#